data_0862423936bda2270f143cf618c52808
#
_entry.id   0862423936bda2270f143cf618c52808
#
_cell.length_a   1.000
_cell.length_b   1.000
_cell.length_c   1.000
_cell.angle_alpha   90.00
_cell.angle_beta   90.00
_cell.angle_gamma   90.00
#
_symmetry.space_group_name_H-M   'P 1'
#
loop_
_entity.id
_entity.type
_entity.pdbx_description
1 polymer ?
#
loop_
_entity_poly.entity_id
_entity_poly.type
_entity_poly.pdbx_seq_one_letter_code
_entity_poly.pdbx_strand_id
1 'polypeptide(L)'
;MDLKKILDEHLLWLNGEGGSRANLFGANLLGANLFGANLRGANLRCADLSGANLFGADLSGADLFDADLSGANLSGADLRDADLFGADLSDANLFGADLRGANLSGADLSGASIDQMMWDIYTAFYPLQCPESGSYIGYKKAGDLVVELEIPADARRSSATSRKCRASKAKVLSITDINGNPGGDQVRSNFDPNFVYAIGETVEVSDFDDDRWNECSTGIHHFITRAEAVIYE
;
A
#
# COMPACT_ATOMS: atom_id res chain seq x y z
N MET A 1 -0.60 -32.35 -8.87
CA MET A 1 0.72 -31.74 -8.50
C MET A 1 1.15 -32.29 -7.16
N ASP A 2 2.42 -32.69 -7.00
CA ASP A 2 2.95 -33.11 -5.70
C ASP A 2 3.60 -31.89 -5.00
N LEU A 3 2.76 -31.14 -4.27
CA LEU A 3 3.18 -29.92 -3.59
C LEU A 3 4.29 -30.19 -2.56
N LYS A 4 4.19 -31.31 -1.82
CA LYS A 4 5.18 -31.66 -0.82
C LYS A 4 6.57 -31.82 -1.46
N LYS A 5 6.66 -32.56 -2.55
CA LYS A 5 7.92 -32.72 -3.29
C LYS A 5 8.49 -31.39 -3.75
N ILE A 6 7.63 -30.48 -4.27
CA ILE A 6 8.06 -29.15 -4.73
C ILE A 6 8.64 -28.33 -3.57
N LEU A 7 8.02 -28.37 -2.39
CA LEU A 7 8.49 -27.65 -1.20
C LEU A 7 9.79 -28.26 -0.66
N ASP A 8 9.93 -29.59 -0.65
CA ASP A 8 11.15 -30.29 -0.23
C ASP A 8 12.34 -29.92 -1.15
N GLU A 9 12.14 -29.96 -2.47
CA GLU A 9 13.14 -29.53 -3.47
C GLU A 9 13.49 -28.04 -3.34
N HIS A 10 12.51 -27.21 -3.03
CA HIS A 10 12.72 -25.80 -2.81
C HIS A 10 13.57 -25.51 -1.57
N LEU A 11 13.34 -26.27 -0.50
CA LEU A 11 14.13 -26.16 0.72
C LEU A 11 15.60 -26.51 0.46
N LEU A 12 15.87 -27.59 -0.30
CA LEU A 12 17.22 -27.96 -0.72
C LEU A 12 17.87 -26.85 -1.56
N TRP A 13 17.09 -26.24 -2.45
CA TRP A 13 17.57 -25.11 -3.26
C TRP A 13 17.94 -23.89 -2.40
N LEU A 14 17.11 -23.54 -1.43
CA LEU A 14 17.34 -22.42 -0.49
C LEU A 14 18.63 -22.63 0.34
N ASN A 15 18.90 -23.88 0.72
CA ASN A 15 20.09 -24.24 1.51
C ASN A 15 21.37 -24.36 0.65
N GLY A 16 21.28 -24.31 -0.68
CA GLY A 16 22.41 -24.57 -1.57
C GLY A 16 22.81 -26.06 -1.64
N GLU A 17 21.90 -26.97 -1.27
CA GLU A 17 22.11 -28.41 -1.20
C GLU A 17 21.65 -29.14 -2.49
N GLY A 18 21.41 -28.39 -3.56
CA GLY A 18 20.80 -28.88 -4.78
C GLY A 18 19.32 -28.54 -4.83
N GLY A 19 18.49 -29.43 -5.37
CA GLY A 19 17.06 -29.16 -5.54
C GLY A 19 16.75 -28.13 -6.60
N SER A 20 15.53 -27.59 -6.58
CA SER A 20 15.08 -26.59 -7.54
C SER A 20 14.17 -25.55 -6.88
N ARG A 21 14.29 -24.30 -7.34
CA ARG A 21 13.36 -23.22 -6.93
C ARG A 21 11.92 -23.64 -7.22
N ALA A 22 11.02 -23.46 -6.25
CA ALA A 22 9.61 -23.78 -6.44
C ALA A 22 9.03 -23.00 -7.62
N ASN A 23 8.55 -23.74 -8.60
CA ASN A 23 7.79 -23.20 -9.72
C ASN A 23 6.32 -23.66 -9.59
N LEU A 24 5.49 -22.77 -9.11
CA LEU A 24 4.06 -22.94 -8.87
C LEU A 24 3.24 -22.02 -9.80
N PHE A 25 3.82 -21.66 -10.96
CA PHE A 25 3.13 -20.84 -11.97
C PHE A 25 1.77 -21.46 -12.34
N GLY A 26 0.69 -20.68 -12.20
CA GLY A 26 -0.68 -21.10 -12.52
C GLY A 26 -1.16 -22.32 -11.71
N ALA A 27 -0.52 -22.65 -10.60
CA ALA A 27 -0.91 -23.79 -9.78
C ALA A 27 -2.25 -23.56 -9.10
N ASN A 28 -3.09 -24.58 -9.06
CA ASN A 28 -4.28 -24.58 -8.20
C ASN A 28 -3.88 -25.00 -6.79
N LEU A 29 -3.90 -24.04 -5.87
CA LEU A 29 -3.60 -24.13 -4.44
C LEU A 29 -4.80 -23.65 -3.59
N LEU A 30 -6.01 -23.67 -4.17
CA LEU A 30 -7.26 -23.31 -3.49
C LEU A 30 -7.36 -24.00 -2.13
N GLY A 31 -7.46 -23.22 -1.06
CA GLY A 31 -7.56 -23.73 0.30
C GLY A 31 -6.37 -24.54 0.79
N ALA A 32 -5.23 -24.50 0.12
CA ALA A 32 -4.05 -25.26 0.50
C ALA A 32 -3.54 -24.89 1.90
N ASN A 33 -3.06 -25.87 2.65
CA ASN A 33 -2.38 -25.61 3.92
C ASN A 33 -0.87 -25.40 3.68
N LEU A 34 -0.47 -24.14 3.69
CA LEU A 34 0.91 -23.65 3.55
C LEU A 34 1.39 -22.96 4.84
N PHE A 35 0.82 -23.32 5.99
CA PHE A 35 1.20 -22.82 7.31
C PHE A 35 2.71 -22.90 7.52
N GLY A 36 3.35 -21.73 7.76
CA GLY A 36 4.78 -21.63 8.00
C GLY A 36 5.67 -22.11 6.85
N ALA A 37 5.12 -22.29 5.64
CA ALA A 37 5.90 -22.74 4.49
C ALA A 37 6.98 -21.73 4.13
N ASN A 38 8.18 -22.23 3.76
CA ASN A 38 9.21 -21.40 3.18
C ASN A 38 9.08 -21.38 1.65
N LEU A 39 8.55 -20.28 1.13
CA LEU A 39 8.32 -20.01 -0.30
C LEU A 39 9.15 -18.81 -0.78
N ARG A 40 10.24 -18.51 -0.06
CA ARG A 40 11.13 -17.39 -0.37
C ARG A 40 11.59 -17.44 -1.82
N GLY A 41 11.30 -16.36 -2.56
CA GLY A 41 11.64 -16.24 -3.97
C GLY A 41 10.93 -17.24 -4.88
N ALA A 42 9.91 -17.99 -4.44
CA ALA A 42 9.16 -18.91 -5.29
C ALA A 42 8.47 -18.18 -6.46
N ASN A 43 8.20 -18.92 -7.53
CA ASN A 43 7.35 -18.45 -8.62
C ASN A 43 5.91 -18.92 -8.41
N LEU A 44 5.05 -17.99 -8.04
CA LEU A 44 3.61 -18.17 -7.76
C LEU A 44 2.74 -17.34 -8.71
N ARG A 45 3.31 -16.86 -9.83
CA ARG A 45 2.55 -16.05 -10.81
C ARG A 45 1.28 -16.76 -11.25
N CYS A 46 0.17 -16.01 -11.28
CA CYS A 46 -1.15 -16.50 -11.67
C CYS A 46 -1.61 -17.76 -10.89
N ALA A 47 -1.03 -18.07 -9.74
CA ALA A 47 -1.48 -19.19 -8.91
C ALA A 47 -2.82 -18.86 -8.24
N ASP A 48 -3.69 -19.85 -8.10
CA ASP A 48 -4.90 -19.77 -7.30
C ASP A 48 -4.57 -20.22 -5.87
N LEU A 49 -4.42 -19.25 -4.98
CA LEU A 49 -4.19 -19.39 -3.54
C LEU A 49 -5.43 -18.96 -2.73
N SER A 50 -6.60 -18.86 -3.40
CA SER A 50 -7.81 -18.38 -2.74
C SER A 50 -8.16 -19.25 -1.53
N GLY A 51 -8.42 -18.60 -0.39
CA GLY A 51 -8.69 -19.25 0.90
C GLY A 51 -7.53 -20.08 1.46
N ALA A 52 -6.32 -20.05 0.90
CA ALA A 52 -5.17 -20.78 1.41
C ALA A 52 -4.74 -20.31 2.80
N ASN A 53 -4.21 -21.24 3.61
CA ASN A 53 -3.61 -20.91 4.90
C ASN A 53 -2.10 -20.69 4.74
N LEU A 54 -1.69 -19.42 4.70
CA LEU A 54 -0.31 -18.93 4.60
C LEU A 54 0.16 -18.27 5.90
N PHE A 55 -0.50 -18.58 7.04
CA PHE A 55 -0.13 -18.01 8.34
C PHE A 55 1.37 -18.22 8.60
N GLY A 56 2.10 -17.12 8.84
CA GLY A 56 3.53 -17.15 9.16
C GLY A 56 4.43 -17.70 8.05
N ALA A 57 3.96 -17.82 6.81
CA ALA A 57 4.78 -18.27 5.69
C ALA A 57 5.83 -17.22 5.32
N ASP A 58 7.00 -17.68 4.87
CA ASP A 58 8.03 -16.84 4.26
C ASP A 58 7.82 -16.79 2.72
N LEU A 59 7.30 -15.67 2.25
CA LEU A 59 7.06 -15.34 0.84
C LEU A 59 8.01 -14.22 0.39
N SER A 60 9.08 -13.95 1.15
CA SER A 60 9.98 -12.84 0.83
C SER A 60 10.59 -12.99 -0.56
N GLY A 61 10.50 -11.93 -1.38
CA GLY A 61 10.93 -11.91 -2.77
C GLY A 61 10.19 -12.90 -3.69
N ALA A 62 9.08 -13.48 -3.28
CA ALA A 62 8.26 -14.35 -4.14
C ALA A 62 7.60 -13.54 -5.26
N ASP A 63 7.43 -14.17 -6.42
CA ASP A 63 6.71 -13.61 -7.56
C ASP A 63 5.25 -14.09 -7.52
N LEU A 64 4.36 -13.20 -7.09
CA LEU A 64 2.91 -13.38 -6.94
C LEU A 64 2.11 -12.55 -7.96
N PHE A 65 2.75 -12.17 -9.06
CA PHE A 65 2.11 -11.38 -10.13
C PHE A 65 0.79 -12.03 -10.60
N ASP A 66 -0.32 -11.27 -10.58
CA ASP A 66 -1.68 -11.73 -10.93
C ASP A 66 -2.12 -13.00 -10.18
N ALA A 67 -1.59 -13.29 -8.99
CA ALA A 67 -2.04 -14.40 -8.16
C ALA A 67 -3.39 -14.08 -7.50
N ASP A 68 -4.24 -15.10 -7.33
CA ASP A 68 -5.46 -15.02 -6.55
C ASP A 68 -5.18 -15.44 -5.10
N LEU A 69 -5.22 -14.50 -4.18
CA LEU A 69 -5.04 -14.65 -2.73
C LEU A 69 -6.33 -14.29 -1.98
N SER A 70 -7.47 -14.22 -2.69
CA SER A 70 -8.75 -13.81 -2.12
C SER A 70 -9.13 -14.69 -0.92
N GLY A 71 -9.46 -14.06 0.20
CA GLY A 71 -9.79 -14.74 1.45
C GLY A 71 -8.65 -15.56 2.07
N ALA A 72 -7.42 -15.48 1.58
CA ALA A 72 -6.28 -16.22 2.14
C ALA A 72 -5.89 -15.71 3.53
N ASN A 73 -5.38 -16.60 4.37
CA ASN A 73 -4.81 -16.21 5.67
C ASN A 73 -3.31 -15.98 5.57
N LEU A 74 -2.91 -14.73 5.44
CA LEU A 74 -1.52 -14.23 5.37
C LEU A 74 -1.06 -13.61 6.70
N SER A 75 -1.80 -13.86 7.80
CA SER A 75 -1.47 -13.26 9.09
C SER A 75 -0.04 -13.62 9.52
N GLY A 76 0.77 -12.60 9.83
CA GLY A 76 2.17 -12.75 10.21
C GLY A 76 3.09 -13.28 9.10
N ALA A 77 2.66 -13.35 7.85
CA ALA A 77 3.51 -13.77 6.74
C ALA A 77 4.58 -12.72 6.42
N ASP A 78 5.74 -13.18 5.97
CA ASP A 78 6.82 -12.34 5.45
C ASP A 78 6.66 -12.19 3.93
N LEU A 79 6.21 -11.02 3.48
CA LEU A 79 6.01 -10.65 2.08
C LEU A 79 7.01 -9.56 1.63
N ARG A 80 8.12 -9.39 2.36
CA ARG A 80 9.11 -8.37 2.00
C ARG A 80 9.63 -8.58 0.59
N ASP A 81 9.72 -7.48 -0.16
CA ASP A 81 10.20 -7.49 -1.53
C ASP A 81 9.43 -8.43 -2.49
N ALA A 82 8.24 -8.93 -2.11
CA ALA A 82 7.40 -9.76 -2.96
C ALA A 82 6.76 -8.93 -4.10
N ASP A 83 6.62 -9.53 -5.29
CA ASP A 83 5.89 -8.92 -6.39
C ASP A 83 4.42 -9.39 -6.38
N LEU A 84 3.54 -8.52 -5.89
CA LEU A 84 2.09 -8.70 -5.81
C LEU A 84 1.34 -7.87 -6.87
N PHE A 85 2.04 -7.47 -7.97
CA PHE A 85 1.40 -6.69 -9.02
C PHE A 85 0.13 -7.40 -9.55
N GLY A 86 -1.00 -6.69 -9.52
CA GLY A 86 -2.28 -7.20 -10.00
C GLY A 86 -2.89 -8.34 -9.18
N ALA A 87 -2.28 -8.74 -8.05
CA ALA A 87 -2.80 -9.82 -7.21
C ALA A 87 -4.17 -9.46 -6.60
N ASP A 88 -5.06 -10.44 -6.49
CA ASP A 88 -6.31 -10.33 -5.75
C ASP A 88 -6.06 -10.73 -4.29
N LEU A 89 -6.12 -9.75 -3.40
CA LEU A 89 -6.03 -9.90 -1.94
C LEU A 89 -7.37 -9.56 -1.25
N SER A 90 -8.47 -9.55 -2.02
CA SER A 90 -9.79 -9.24 -1.48
C SER A 90 -10.15 -10.19 -0.33
N ASP A 91 -10.70 -9.62 0.75
CA ASP A 91 -11.04 -10.36 1.98
C ASP A 91 -9.88 -11.13 2.64
N ALA A 92 -8.64 -10.96 2.21
CA ALA A 92 -7.48 -11.63 2.80
C ALA A 92 -7.18 -11.12 4.21
N ASN A 93 -6.64 -12.00 5.06
CA ASN A 93 -6.17 -11.63 6.39
C ASN A 93 -4.66 -11.34 6.36
N LEU A 94 -4.29 -10.06 6.40
CA LEU A 94 -2.91 -9.56 6.42
C LEU A 94 -2.48 -9.06 7.81
N PHE A 95 -3.21 -9.44 8.89
CA PHE A 95 -2.87 -9.01 10.25
C PHE A 95 -1.41 -9.31 10.59
N GLY A 96 -0.64 -8.25 10.88
CA GLY A 96 0.78 -8.37 11.23
C GLY A 96 1.71 -8.88 10.13
N ALA A 97 1.27 -8.98 8.88
CA ALA A 97 2.12 -9.33 7.75
C ALA A 97 3.17 -8.23 7.46
N ASP A 98 4.34 -8.63 6.97
CA ASP A 98 5.43 -7.73 6.61
C ASP A 98 5.49 -7.55 5.09
N LEU A 99 5.04 -6.39 4.59
CA LEU A 99 5.02 -6.03 3.17
C LEU A 99 6.08 -4.98 2.80
N ARG A 100 7.09 -4.76 3.63
CA ARG A 100 8.14 -3.78 3.32
C ARG A 100 8.83 -4.12 2.01
N GLY A 101 8.94 -3.14 1.11
CA GLY A 101 9.49 -3.31 -0.22
C GLY A 101 8.61 -4.07 -1.22
N ALA A 102 7.45 -4.61 -0.82
CA ALA A 102 6.56 -5.35 -1.72
C ALA A 102 5.94 -4.44 -2.80
N ASN A 103 5.67 -5.01 -3.97
CA ASN A 103 4.98 -4.33 -5.06
C ASN A 103 3.50 -4.72 -5.10
N LEU A 104 2.64 -3.84 -4.59
CA LEU A 104 1.17 -4.00 -4.59
C LEU A 104 0.48 -3.26 -5.73
N SER A 105 1.22 -2.86 -6.78
CA SER A 105 0.67 -2.12 -7.91
C SER A 105 -0.50 -2.85 -8.55
N GLY A 106 -1.67 -2.24 -8.57
CA GLY A 106 -2.88 -2.84 -9.15
C GLY A 106 -3.47 -3.99 -8.34
N ALA A 107 -2.94 -4.32 -7.16
CA ALA A 107 -3.53 -5.33 -6.30
C ALA A 107 -4.89 -4.88 -5.73
N ASP A 108 -5.82 -5.81 -5.58
CA ASP A 108 -7.10 -5.58 -4.92
C ASP A 108 -7.02 -6.03 -3.45
N LEU A 109 -7.14 -5.09 -2.51
CA LEU A 109 -7.21 -5.36 -1.07
C LEU A 109 -8.59 -5.05 -0.48
N SER A 110 -9.65 -5.00 -1.30
CA SER A 110 -11.00 -4.76 -0.82
C SER A 110 -11.40 -5.77 0.26
N GLY A 111 -11.88 -5.30 1.40
CA GLY A 111 -12.25 -6.17 2.52
C GLY A 111 -11.11 -6.80 3.30
N ALA A 112 -9.85 -6.65 2.89
CA ALA A 112 -8.71 -7.25 3.57
C ALA A 112 -8.51 -6.69 4.99
N SER A 113 -8.11 -7.58 5.92
CA SER A 113 -7.73 -7.21 7.29
C SER A 113 -6.26 -6.80 7.32
N ILE A 114 -5.98 -5.51 7.45
CA ILE A 114 -4.63 -4.92 7.35
C ILE A 114 -4.08 -4.41 8.68
N ASP A 115 -4.72 -4.72 9.80
CA ASP A 115 -4.28 -4.28 11.13
C ASP A 115 -2.87 -4.79 11.44
N GLN A 116 -2.04 -3.91 12.02
CA GLN A 116 -0.63 -4.19 12.36
C GLN A 116 0.25 -4.66 11.19
N MET A 117 -0.22 -4.56 9.95
CA MET A 117 0.58 -4.83 8.77
C MET A 117 1.77 -3.87 8.71
N MET A 118 2.96 -4.39 8.43
CA MET A 118 4.18 -3.57 8.29
C MET A 118 4.42 -3.22 6.82
N TRP A 119 4.76 -1.98 6.57
CA TRP A 119 5.09 -1.44 5.26
C TRP A 119 6.12 -0.32 5.39
N ASP A 120 6.74 0.08 4.28
CA ASP A 120 7.73 1.16 4.23
C ASP A 120 7.59 2.01 2.95
N ILE A 121 8.53 2.96 2.75
CA ILE A 121 8.54 3.85 1.57
C ILE A 121 8.78 3.11 0.25
N TYR A 122 9.28 1.88 0.30
CA TYR A 122 9.55 1.03 -0.86
C TYR A 122 8.39 0.08 -1.17
N THR A 123 7.41 -0.02 -0.27
CA THR A 123 6.17 -0.76 -0.54
C THR A 123 5.39 -0.01 -1.62
N ALA A 124 5.49 -0.49 -2.87
CA ALA A 124 4.80 0.12 -3.98
C ALA A 124 3.29 -0.16 -3.86
N PHE A 125 2.50 0.89 -3.95
CA PHE A 125 1.04 0.81 -4.02
C PHE A 125 0.35 0.17 -2.82
N TYR A 126 0.62 0.68 -1.64
CA TYR A 126 -0.36 0.52 -0.57
C TYR A 126 -1.71 1.09 -1.05
N PRO A 127 -2.82 0.33 -0.99
CA PRO A 127 -4.07 0.70 -1.64
C PRO A 127 -4.89 1.75 -0.91
N LEU A 128 -4.27 2.58 -0.10
CA LEU A 128 -4.87 3.82 0.37
C LEU A 128 -4.87 4.84 -0.78
N GLN A 129 -5.48 4.46 -1.89
CA GLN A 129 -5.87 5.40 -2.92
C GLN A 129 -6.87 6.38 -2.32
N CYS A 130 -6.86 7.63 -2.77
CA CYS A 130 -7.91 8.58 -2.40
C CYS A 130 -9.27 7.92 -2.54
N PRO A 131 -10.13 7.96 -1.52
CA PRO A 131 -11.50 7.52 -1.66
C PRO A 131 -12.15 8.17 -2.88
N GLU A 132 -12.73 7.38 -3.77
CA GLU A 132 -13.33 7.89 -5.02
C GLU A 132 -14.57 8.74 -4.76
N SER A 133 -15.24 8.54 -3.62
CA SER A 133 -16.47 9.23 -3.24
C SER A 133 -16.50 9.57 -1.74
N GLY A 134 -17.42 10.45 -1.35
CA GLY A 134 -17.54 10.92 0.03
C GLY A 134 -16.46 11.95 0.41
N SER A 135 -16.54 12.53 1.60
CA SER A 135 -15.47 13.34 2.18
C SER A 135 -14.53 12.46 2.99
N TYR A 136 -13.26 12.82 3.06
CA TYR A 136 -12.27 12.11 3.87
C TYR A 136 -11.21 13.06 4.41
N ILE A 137 -10.43 12.59 5.38
CA ILE A 137 -9.30 13.31 5.96
C ILE A 137 -8.01 12.94 5.25
N GLY A 138 -7.23 13.95 4.90
CA GLY A 138 -5.89 13.80 4.36
C GLY A 138 -4.89 14.66 5.13
N TYR A 139 -3.61 14.39 4.95
CA TYR A 139 -2.53 15.06 5.66
C TYR A 139 -1.45 15.52 4.69
N LYS A 140 -0.92 16.73 4.91
CA LYS A 140 0.13 17.32 4.10
C LYS A 140 1.24 17.88 4.97
N LYS A 141 2.49 17.60 4.61
CA LYS A 141 3.65 18.26 5.22
C LYS A 141 3.85 19.65 4.58
N ALA A 142 4.05 20.66 5.41
CA ALA A 142 4.35 22.02 5.00
C ALA A 142 5.44 22.59 5.94
N GLY A 143 6.71 22.57 5.50
CA GLY A 143 7.86 22.79 6.37
C GLY A 143 7.96 21.68 7.42
N ASP A 144 8.12 22.09 8.68
CA ASP A 144 8.15 21.19 9.84
C ASP A 144 6.75 20.93 10.44
N LEU A 145 5.70 21.38 9.75
CA LEU A 145 4.31 21.27 10.19
C LEU A 145 3.54 20.26 9.35
N VAL A 146 2.50 19.69 9.96
CA VAL A 146 1.53 18.80 9.33
C VAL A 146 0.17 19.51 9.31
N VAL A 147 -0.39 19.65 8.13
CA VAL A 147 -1.72 20.21 7.88
C VAL A 147 -2.70 19.07 7.74
N GLU A 148 -3.73 19.04 8.56
CA GLU A 148 -4.87 18.14 8.46
C GLU A 148 -5.93 18.78 7.57
N LEU A 149 -6.37 18.03 6.57
CA LEU A 149 -7.25 18.49 5.51
C LEU A 149 -8.51 17.65 5.45
N GLU A 150 -9.68 18.28 5.36
CA GLU A 150 -10.89 17.62 4.89
C GLU A 150 -10.96 17.75 3.36
N ILE A 151 -10.95 16.66 2.64
CA ILE A 151 -11.18 16.63 1.20
C ILE A 151 -12.68 16.44 0.99
N PRO A 152 -13.40 17.49 0.52
CA PRO A 152 -14.85 17.43 0.42
C PRO A 152 -15.31 16.50 -0.70
N ALA A 153 -16.55 15.97 -0.58
CA ALA A 153 -17.12 15.00 -1.50
C ALA A 153 -17.13 15.43 -2.97
N ASP A 154 -17.20 16.74 -3.22
CA ASP A 154 -17.24 17.34 -4.55
C ASP A 154 -15.87 17.80 -5.07
N ALA A 155 -14.77 17.52 -4.36
CA ALA A 155 -13.43 17.75 -4.87
C ALA A 155 -13.13 16.77 -6.04
N ARG A 156 -12.53 17.28 -7.13
CA ARG A 156 -11.88 16.39 -8.11
C ARG A 156 -10.66 15.77 -7.46
N ARG A 157 -10.41 14.51 -7.76
CA ARG A 157 -9.38 13.70 -7.09
C ARG A 157 -8.60 12.89 -8.10
N SER A 158 -7.33 12.73 -7.83
CA SER A 158 -6.46 11.82 -8.55
C SER A 158 -5.61 11.07 -7.55
N SER A 159 -5.63 9.76 -7.60
CA SER A 159 -4.65 8.95 -6.90
C SER A 159 -3.45 8.80 -7.82
N ALA A 160 -2.31 9.29 -7.36
CA ALA A 160 -1.05 9.03 -8.01
C ALA A 160 -0.74 7.53 -8.01
N THR A 161 0.22 7.14 -8.84
CA THR A 161 0.79 5.80 -8.85
C THR A 161 1.60 5.53 -7.59
N SER A 162 1.85 6.55 -6.77
CA SER A 162 2.44 6.50 -5.44
C SER A 162 1.39 6.69 -4.34
N ARG A 163 1.81 6.64 -3.10
CA ARG A 163 1.00 6.87 -1.88
C ARG A 163 0.48 8.31 -1.73
N LYS A 164 0.82 9.18 -2.68
CA LYS A 164 0.47 10.58 -2.71
C LYS A 164 -0.84 10.80 -3.47
N CYS A 165 -1.85 11.30 -2.80
CA CYS A 165 -3.11 11.72 -3.39
C CYS A 165 -3.05 13.19 -3.82
N ARG A 166 -3.87 13.57 -4.79
CA ARG A 166 -4.11 14.95 -5.18
C ARG A 166 -5.59 15.29 -5.12
N ALA A 167 -5.92 16.49 -4.69
CA ALA A 167 -7.29 17.01 -4.71
C ALA A 167 -7.33 18.42 -5.30
N SER A 168 -8.45 18.78 -5.95
CA SER A 168 -8.66 20.14 -6.47
C SER A 168 -8.94 21.12 -5.37
N LYS A 169 -9.51 20.70 -4.24
CA LYS A 169 -9.78 21.55 -3.08
C LYS A 169 -9.74 20.75 -1.77
N ALA A 170 -9.46 21.49 -0.69
CA ALA A 170 -9.41 20.94 0.66
C ALA A 170 -9.74 22.01 1.69
N LYS A 171 -10.44 21.67 2.76
CA LYS A 171 -10.63 22.52 3.92
C LYS A 171 -9.57 22.21 4.97
N VAL A 172 -8.92 23.27 5.48
CA VAL A 172 -7.89 23.12 6.52
C VAL A 172 -8.56 22.96 7.88
N LEU A 173 -8.31 21.85 8.55
CA LEU A 173 -8.90 21.53 9.85
C LEU A 173 -7.97 21.92 11.00
N SER A 174 -6.69 21.52 10.90
CA SER A 174 -5.69 21.79 11.92
C SER A 174 -4.29 21.90 11.33
N ILE A 175 -3.40 22.55 12.08
CA ILE A 175 -1.97 22.66 11.76
C ILE A 175 -1.20 22.30 13.04
N THR A 176 -0.36 21.29 12.97
CA THR A 176 0.41 20.78 14.12
C THR A 176 1.88 20.55 13.75
N ASP A 177 2.77 20.52 14.75
CA ASP A 177 4.12 19.99 14.54
C ASP A 177 4.09 18.46 14.35
N ILE A 178 5.24 17.85 14.08
CA ILE A 178 5.36 16.40 13.89
C ILE A 178 4.96 15.59 15.13
N ASN A 179 5.00 16.20 16.33
CA ASN A 179 4.61 15.58 17.60
C ASN A 179 3.13 15.77 17.95
N GLY A 180 2.39 16.57 17.15
CA GLY A 180 0.97 16.83 17.35
C GLY A 180 0.67 18.11 18.17
N ASN A 181 1.68 18.92 18.53
CA ASN A 181 1.45 20.19 19.20
C ASN A 181 0.94 21.26 18.20
N PRO A 182 0.16 22.27 18.63
CA PRO A 182 -0.32 23.33 17.78
C PRO A 182 0.82 24.05 17.02
N GLY A 183 0.69 24.16 15.71
CA GLY A 183 1.70 24.75 14.79
C GLY A 183 1.39 26.18 14.32
N GLY A 184 0.36 26.83 14.90
CA GLY A 184 -0.13 28.15 14.50
C GLY A 184 -1.38 28.09 13.61
N ASP A 185 -1.87 29.27 13.21
CA ASP A 185 -3.15 29.38 12.49
C ASP A 185 -3.01 29.26 10.97
N GLN A 186 -1.79 29.37 10.44
CA GLN A 186 -1.51 29.26 9.01
C GLN A 186 -0.09 28.77 8.71
N VAL A 187 0.09 28.14 7.54
CA VAL A 187 1.41 27.73 7.02
C VAL A 187 1.42 27.84 5.49
N ARG A 188 2.60 28.10 4.92
CA ARG A 188 2.80 28.18 3.47
C ARG A 188 3.21 26.82 2.89
N SER A 189 2.80 26.59 1.64
CA SER A 189 3.27 25.41 0.90
C SER A 189 4.79 25.48 0.69
N ASN A 190 5.46 24.32 0.74
CA ASN A 190 6.89 24.21 0.42
C ASN A 190 7.18 24.48 -1.06
N PHE A 191 6.21 24.24 -1.94
CA PHE A 191 6.38 24.32 -3.40
C PHE A 191 5.93 25.66 -4.00
N ASP A 192 4.89 26.28 -3.41
CA ASP A 192 4.40 27.59 -3.80
C ASP A 192 4.25 28.48 -2.57
N PRO A 193 5.17 29.42 -2.35
CA PRO A 193 5.11 30.33 -1.20
C PRO A 193 3.85 31.22 -1.15
N ASN A 194 3.13 31.37 -2.27
CA ASN A 194 1.87 32.13 -2.31
C ASN A 194 0.67 31.27 -1.89
N PHE A 195 0.82 29.94 -1.87
CA PHE A 195 -0.24 29.04 -1.46
C PHE A 195 -0.21 28.85 0.05
N VAL A 196 -1.23 29.37 0.72
CA VAL A 196 -1.34 29.39 2.19
C VAL A 196 -2.45 28.48 2.66
N TYR A 197 -2.13 27.64 3.64
CA TYR A 197 -3.10 26.84 4.40
C TYR A 197 -3.42 27.60 5.69
N ALA A 198 -4.66 28.05 5.86
CA ALA A 198 -5.13 28.72 7.08
C ALA A 198 -6.29 27.91 7.70
N ILE A 199 -6.27 27.72 9.02
CA ILE A 199 -7.29 26.91 9.72
C ILE A 199 -8.69 27.48 9.47
N GLY A 200 -9.62 26.60 9.09
CA GLY A 200 -11.00 26.92 8.77
C GLY A 200 -11.26 27.33 7.32
N GLU A 201 -10.23 27.71 6.57
CA GLU A 201 -10.35 28.13 5.18
C GLU A 201 -10.33 26.93 4.21
N THR A 202 -10.96 27.11 3.05
CA THR A 202 -10.87 26.16 1.94
C THR A 202 -9.85 26.66 0.94
N VAL A 203 -8.86 25.81 0.63
CA VAL A 203 -7.89 26.05 -0.45
C VAL A 203 -8.36 25.32 -1.71
N GLU A 204 -8.16 25.93 -2.88
CA GLU A 204 -8.59 25.39 -4.16
C GLU A 204 -7.53 25.64 -5.24
N VAL A 205 -7.40 24.68 -6.16
CA VAL A 205 -6.51 24.75 -7.32
C VAL A 205 -7.36 24.76 -8.58
N SER A 206 -7.27 25.83 -9.37
CA SER A 206 -8.12 26.05 -10.55
C SER A 206 -7.71 25.21 -11.76
N ASP A 207 -6.43 24.85 -11.84
CA ASP A 207 -5.79 24.11 -12.95
C ASP A 207 -5.51 22.65 -12.58
N PHE A 208 -6.38 22.02 -11.78
CA PHE A 208 -6.22 20.64 -11.34
C PHE A 208 -6.10 19.68 -12.53
N ASP A 209 -5.03 18.88 -12.52
CA ASP A 209 -4.77 17.86 -13.54
C ASP A 209 -5.42 16.54 -13.14
N ASP A 210 -6.38 16.07 -13.95
CA ASP A 210 -7.10 14.81 -13.74
C ASP A 210 -6.29 13.58 -14.18
N ASP A 211 -5.15 13.74 -14.88
CA ASP A 211 -4.31 12.64 -15.27
C ASP A 211 -3.63 12.01 -14.05
N ARG A 212 -4.11 10.82 -13.68
CA ARG A 212 -3.61 10.08 -12.51
C ARG A 212 -2.14 9.64 -12.64
N TRP A 213 -1.63 9.54 -13.86
CA TRP A 213 -0.26 9.12 -14.14
C TRP A 213 0.75 10.25 -14.00
N ASN A 214 0.29 11.50 -13.96
CA ASN A 214 1.12 12.67 -13.79
C ASN A 214 1.25 13.05 -12.31
N GLU A 215 2.10 12.35 -11.57
CA GLU A 215 2.22 12.48 -10.10
C GLU A 215 2.67 13.84 -9.59
N CYS A 216 3.44 14.57 -10.39
CA CYS A 216 4.00 15.86 -10.01
C CYS A 216 3.17 17.04 -10.50
N SER A 217 1.97 16.79 -11.04
CA SER A 217 1.12 17.81 -11.61
C SER A 217 0.34 18.63 -10.57
N THR A 218 -0.41 19.62 -11.06
CA THR A 218 -1.16 20.56 -10.22
C THR A 218 -2.23 19.87 -9.38
N GLY A 219 -2.32 20.29 -8.12
CA GLY A 219 -3.26 19.74 -7.14
C GLY A 219 -2.75 19.92 -5.70
N ILE A 220 -3.66 19.75 -4.75
CA ILE A 220 -3.32 19.70 -3.33
C ILE A 220 -2.83 18.29 -3.01
N HIS A 221 -1.52 18.11 -3.02
CA HIS A 221 -0.87 16.83 -2.69
C HIS A 221 -0.99 16.56 -1.20
N HIS A 222 -1.45 15.35 -0.85
CA HIS A 222 -1.65 14.93 0.52
C HIS A 222 -1.53 13.41 0.66
N PHE A 223 -1.51 12.93 1.88
CA PHE A 223 -1.48 11.50 2.25
C PHE A 223 -2.74 11.16 3.05
N ILE A 224 -3.13 9.89 3.04
CA ILE A 224 -4.30 9.43 3.80
C ILE A 224 -3.99 9.32 5.28
N THR A 225 -2.74 9.01 5.65
CA THR A 225 -2.35 8.94 7.05
C THR A 225 -1.39 10.07 7.43
N ARG A 226 -1.49 10.49 8.71
CA ARG A 226 -0.58 11.49 9.27
C ARG A 226 0.88 10.99 9.29
N ALA A 227 1.08 9.69 9.56
CA ALA A 227 2.43 9.09 9.59
C ALA A 227 3.12 9.21 8.24
N GLU A 228 2.42 8.98 7.13
CA GLU A 228 2.94 9.15 5.77
C GLU A 228 3.37 10.59 5.51
N ALA A 229 2.54 11.57 5.90
CA ALA A 229 2.87 12.97 5.72
C ALA A 229 4.10 13.39 6.53
N VAL A 230 4.28 12.84 7.75
CA VAL A 230 5.44 13.15 8.62
C VAL A 230 6.75 12.66 8.02
N ILE A 231 6.79 11.44 7.48
CA ILE A 231 8.03 10.84 6.93
C ILE A 231 8.37 11.31 5.51
N TYR A 232 7.45 12.00 4.84
CA TYR A 232 7.67 12.51 3.48
C TYR A 232 8.64 13.70 3.48
N GLU A 233 9.71 13.61 2.69
CA GLU A 233 10.74 14.65 2.50
C GLU A 233 10.46 15.53 1.28
#